data_23a49e49e8e501454e086196f458a00e
#
_entry.id   23a49e49e8e501454e086196f458a00e
#
_cell.length_a   1.000
_cell.length_b   1.000
_cell.length_c   1.000
_cell.angle_alpha   90.00
_cell.angle_beta   90.00
_cell.angle_gamma   90.00
#
_symmetry.space_group_name_H-M   'P 1'
#
loop_
_entity.id
_entity.type
_entity.pdbx_description
1 polymer ?
#
loop_
_entity_poly.entity_id
_entity_poly.type
_entity_poly.pdbx_seq_one_letter_code
_entity_poly.pdbx_strand_id
1 'polypeptide(L)'
;MLAKEILEKKKEQGNHKVYTIAENTSAFETIAQLDKLKIGSLLVINDKNEILGIVSERDILYKCYNSGIPLKERNIKDLMTSKENLIIGKLEDDTHYLRNVMTQKRIRHIPIIDDSGQLAGIISSGDILKNELKVTEKEARLLREHIRNPFGIHLYDA
;
A
#
# COMPACT_ATOMS: atom_id res chain seq x y z
N MET A 1 15.69 0.22 -2.74
CA MET A 1 14.72 -0.71 -3.43
C MET A 1 13.73 0.14 -4.20
N LEU A 2 13.36 -0.28 -5.41
CA LEU A 2 12.42 0.45 -6.25
C LEU A 2 10.97 -0.04 -6.02
N ALA A 3 10.00 0.81 -6.32
CA ALA A 3 8.58 0.48 -6.22
C ALA A 3 8.20 -0.77 -7.02
N LYS A 4 8.73 -0.92 -8.24
CA LYS A 4 8.51 -2.10 -9.07
C LYS A 4 8.92 -3.41 -8.39
N GLU A 5 10.03 -3.41 -7.65
CA GLU A 5 10.53 -4.61 -6.96
C GLU A 5 9.57 -5.03 -5.82
N ILE A 6 8.94 -4.08 -5.14
CA ILE A 6 7.89 -4.39 -4.16
C ILE A 6 6.66 -4.98 -4.85
N LEU A 7 6.21 -4.40 -5.96
CA LEU A 7 5.04 -4.89 -6.69
C LEU A 7 5.27 -6.30 -7.25
N GLU A 8 6.46 -6.61 -7.77
CA GLU A 8 6.85 -7.95 -8.22
C GLU A 8 6.77 -8.96 -7.07
N LYS A 9 7.35 -8.64 -5.93
CA LYS A 9 7.27 -9.51 -4.72
C LYS A 9 5.83 -9.71 -4.25
N LYS A 10 4.99 -8.69 -4.32
CA LYS A 10 3.57 -8.80 -4.01
C LYS A 10 2.86 -9.74 -4.99
N LYS A 11 3.22 -9.68 -6.26
CA LYS A 11 2.68 -10.57 -7.30
C LYS A 11 3.07 -12.03 -7.04
N GLU A 12 4.32 -12.29 -6.73
CA GLU A 12 4.83 -13.63 -6.38
C GLU A 12 4.13 -14.20 -5.14
N GLN A 13 3.76 -13.37 -4.17
CA GLN A 13 3.04 -13.74 -2.96
C GLN A 13 1.52 -13.84 -3.15
N GLY A 14 1.00 -13.61 -4.36
CA GLY A 14 -0.44 -13.60 -4.63
C GLY A 14 -1.17 -12.37 -4.05
N ASN A 15 -0.45 -11.38 -3.53
CA ASN A 15 -0.99 -10.18 -2.87
C ASN A 15 -0.90 -8.92 -3.74
N HIS A 16 -1.11 -9.07 -5.05
CA HIS A 16 -1.01 -7.98 -6.01
C HIS A 16 -2.35 -7.39 -6.43
N LYS A 17 -3.46 -8.01 -6.00
CA LYS A 17 -4.79 -7.57 -6.40
C LYS A 17 -5.09 -6.17 -5.87
N VAL A 18 -5.42 -5.27 -6.78
CA VAL A 18 -5.94 -3.94 -6.44
C VAL A 18 -7.46 -4.06 -6.34
N TYR A 19 -7.99 -3.65 -5.18
CA TYR A 19 -9.42 -3.68 -4.92
C TYR A 19 -10.01 -2.29 -5.14
N THR A 20 -11.19 -2.29 -5.75
CA THR A 20 -11.93 -1.06 -6.09
C THR A 20 -13.32 -1.05 -5.47
N ILE A 21 -13.92 0.13 -5.41
CA ILE A 21 -15.28 0.34 -4.94
C ILE A 21 -15.96 1.41 -5.78
N ALA A 22 -17.27 1.28 -6.01
CA ALA A 22 -18.04 2.26 -6.75
C ALA A 22 -18.25 3.55 -5.94
N GLU A 23 -18.21 4.71 -6.60
CA GLU A 23 -18.32 6.03 -5.98
C GLU A 23 -19.58 6.24 -5.14
N ASN A 24 -20.68 5.58 -5.51
CA ASN A 24 -21.97 5.69 -4.84
C ASN A 24 -22.18 4.67 -3.70
N THR A 25 -21.15 3.90 -3.36
CA THR A 25 -21.21 2.95 -2.22
C THR A 25 -21.23 3.73 -0.90
N SER A 26 -22.02 3.27 0.05
CA SER A 26 -22.08 3.90 1.38
C SER A 26 -20.78 3.68 2.17
N ALA A 27 -20.50 4.57 3.12
CA ALA A 27 -19.38 4.41 4.05
C ALA A 27 -19.50 3.11 4.84
N PHE A 28 -20.71 2.71 5.22
CA PHE A 28 -20.99 1.48 5.95
C PHE A 28 -20.57 0.24 5.15
N GLU A 29 -21.00 0.13 3.89
CA GLU A 29 -20.65 -0.98 3.00
C GLU A 29 -19.15 -0.99 2.68
N THR A 30 -18.54 0.19 2.56
CA THR A 30 -17.10 0.33 2.33
C THR A 30 -16.30 -0.22 3.51
N ILE A 31 -16.68 0.11 4.76
CA ILE A 31 -16.06 -0.45 5.96
C ILE A 31 -16.18 -1.97 5.97
N ALA A 32 -17.37 -2.51 5.64
CA ALA A 32 -17.58 -3.94 5.56
C ALA A 32 -16.66 -4.62 4.53
N GLN A 33 -16.42 -3.97 3.39
CA GLN A 33 -15.47 -4.48 2.39
C GLN A 33 -14.02 -4.43 2.86
N LEU A 34 -13.59 -3.32 3.46
CA LEU A 34 -12.24 -3.17 4.03
C LEU A 34 -11.97 -4.25 5.07
N ASP A 35 -12.93 -4.50 5.96
CA ASP A 35 -12.81 -5.55 6.98
C ASP A 35 -12.78 -6.95 6.36
N LYS A 36 -13.68 -7.26 5.45
CA LYS A 36 -13.73 -8.57 4.77
C LYS A 36 -12.44 -8.89 4.03
N LEU A 37 -11.86 -7.90 3.35
CA LEU A 37 -10.65 -8.06 2.55
C LEU A 37 -9.36 -7.90 3.37
N LYS A 38 -9.46 -7.45 4.63
CA LYS A 38 -8.32 -7.14 5.52
C LYS A 38 -7.32 -6.17 4.89
N ILE A 39 -7.85 -5.13 4.26
CA ILE A 39 -7.07 -4.07 3.60
C ILE A 39 -7.44 -2.70 4.17
N GLY A 40 -6.54 -1.74 4.08
CA GLY A 40 -6.70 -0.40 4.66
C GLY A 40 -7.19 0.68 3.70
N SER A 41 -7.32 0.37 2.39
CA SER A 41 -7.79 1.32 1.39
C SER A 41 -8.36 0.65 0.15
N LEU A 42 -9.24 1.39 -0.56
CA LEU A 42 -9.84 1.00 -1.83
C LEU A 42 -9.70 2.15 -2.83
N LEU A 43 -9.46 1.83 -4.10
CA LEU A 43 -9.60 2.80 -5.16
C LEU A 43 -11.09 3.00 -5.48
N VAL A 44 -11.48 4.26 -5.62
CA VAL A 44 -12.85 4.62 -5.96
C VAL A 44 -12.95 4.78 -7.47
N ILE A 45 -13.91 4.13 -8.08
CA ILE A 45 -14.13 4.13 -9.52
C ILE A 45 -15.56 4.56 -9.87
N ASN A 46 -15.73 5.10 -11.08
CA ASN A 46 -17.03 5.37 -11.67
C ASN A 46 -17.54 4.15 -12.48
N ASP A 47 -18.72 4.29 -13.09
CA ASP A 47 -19.34 3.24 -13.92
C ASP A 47 -18.51 2.87 -15.17
N LYS A 48 -17.56 3.73 -15.58
CA LYS A 48 -16.63 3.47 -16.68
C LYS A 48 -15.32 2.83 -16.24
N ASN A 49 -15.21 2.43 -14.97
CA ASN A 49 -13.98 1.94 -14.34
C ASN A 49 -12.81 2.95 -14.32
N GLU A 50 -13.10 4.23 -14.43
CA GLU A 50 -12.09 5.27 -14.27
C GLU A 50 -11.85 5.55 -12.78
N ILE A 51 -10.57 5.72 -12.41
CA ILE A 51 -10.19 6.04 -11.02
C ILE A 51 -10.58 7.48 -10.71
N LEU A 52 -11.41 7.65 -9.71
CA LEU A 52 -11.85 8.93 -9.16
C LEU A 52 -11.04 9.38 -7.94
N GLY A 53 -10.46 8.44 -7.23
CA GLY A 53 -9.69 8.72 -6.02
C GLY A 53 -9.37 7.47 -5.22
N ILE A 54 -9.01 7.67 -3.96
CA ILE A 54 -8.76 6.61 -2.97
C ILE A 54 -9.51 6.91 -1.68
N VAL A 55 -10.02 5.87 -1.03
CA VAL A 55 -10.59 5.96 0.31
C VAL A 55 -9.87 5.01 1.25
N SER A 56 -9.54 5.48 2.45
CA SER A 56 -8.94 4.68 3.51
C SER A 56 -9.85 4.62 4.73
N GLU A 57 -9.59 3.67 5.63
CA GLU A 57 -10.23 3.59 6.97
C GLU A 57 -10.18 4.94 7.70
N ARG A 58 -9.04 5.63 7.60
CA ARG A 58 -8.82 6.92 8.23
C ARG A 58 -9.71 8.01 7.65
N ASP A 59 -9.91 8.04 6.33
CA ASP A 59 -10.80 9.02 5.68
C ASP A 59 -12.23 8.86 6.20
N ILE A 60 -12.70 7.62 6.29
CA ILE A 60 -14.05 7.33 6.79
C ILE A 60 -14.16 7.74 8.26
N LEU A 61 -13.20 7.34 9.09
CA LEU A 61 -13.21 7.63 10.52
C LEU A 61 -13.28 9.15 10.79
N TYR A 62 -12.36 9.92 10.23
CA TYR A 62 -12.28 11.36 10.53
C TYR A 62 -13.39 12.18 9.90
N LYS A 63 -13.74 11.89 8.64
CA LYS A 63 -14.75 12.68 7.93
C LYS A 63 -16.18 12.33 8.37
N CYS A 64 -16.45 11.09 8.81
CA CYS A 64 -17.75 10.73 9.34
C CYS A 64 -17.94 11.19 10.77
N TYR A 65 -16.93 11.10 11.62
CA TYR A 65 -17.04 11.51 13.03
C TYR A 65 -17.48 12.96 13.19
N ASN A 66 -16.92 13.86 12.39
CA ASN A 66 -17.22 15.29 12.47
C ASN A 66 -18.52 15.70 11.76
N SER A 67 -19.13 14.81 10.98
CA SER A 67 -20.30 15.18 10.16
C SER A 67 -21.64 15.02 10.86
N GLY A 68 -21.71 14.16 11.88
CA GLY A 68 -22.98 13.78 12.52
C GLY A 68 -23.95 13.00 11.63
N ILE A 69 -23.56 12.69 10.38
CA ILE A 69 -24.37 11.96 9.40
C ILE A 69 -24.10 10.46 9.54
N PRO A 70 -25.14 9.60 9.60
CA PRO A 70 -24.96 8.16 9.69
C PRO A 70 -24.14 7.58 8.54
N LEU A 71 -23.31 6.57 8.80
CA LEU A 71 -22.44 5.92 7.81
C LEU A 71 -23.21 5.39 6.58
N LYS A 72 -24.45 4.95 6.78
CA LYS A 72 -25.32 4.44 5.70
C LYS A 72 -25.78 5.53 4.73
N GLU A 73 -25.77 6.78 5.19
CA GLU A 73 -26.23 7.94 4.42
C GLU A 73 -25.07 8.73 3.77
N ARG A 74 -23.82 8.31 4.01
CA ARG A 74 -22.62 8.93 3.44
C ARG A 74 -22.11 8.13 2.26
N ASN A 75 -21.97 8.74 1.11
CA ASN A 75 -21.36 8.13 -0.06
C ASN A 75 -19.83 8.27 -0.02
N ILE A 76 -19.14 7.28 -0.53
CA ILE A 76 -17.67 7.27 -0.58
C ILE A 76 -17.10 8.41 -1.41
N LYS A 77 -17.80 8.83 -2.45
CA LYS A 77 -17.43 10.01 -3.26
C LYS A 77 -17.16 11.25 -2.42
N ASP A 78 -17.93 11.46 -1.35
CA ASP A 78 -17.79 12.62 -0.46
C ASP A 78 -16.68 12.47 0.59
N LEU A 79 -16.20 11.24 0.78
CA LEU A 79 -15.20 10.89 1.80
C LEU A 79 -13.82 10.60 1.23
N MET A 80 -13.73 10.21 -0.02
CA MET A 80 -12.47 9.87 -0.68
C MET A 80 -11.51 11.06 -0.77
N THR A 81 -10.23 10.77 -0.98
CA THR A 81 -9.27 11.72 -1.54
C THR A 81 -9.44 11.70 -3.05
N SER A 82 -9.85 12.81 -3.63
CA SER A 82 -10.13 12.89 -5.06
C SER A 82 -8.86 12.78 -5.91
N LYS A 83 -9.03 12.45 -7.19
CA LYS A 83 -7.93 12.26 -8.15
C LYS A 83 -6.98 13.47 -8.22
N GLU A 84 -7.50 14.68 -8.12
CA GLU A 84 -6.72 15.93 -8.18
C GLU A 84 -5.79 16.08 -6.98
N ASN A 85 -6.13 15.47 -5.86
CA ASN A 85 -5.35 15.49 -4.62
C ASN A 85 -4.61 14.17 -4.36
N LEU A 86 -4.73 13.22 -5.29
CA LEU A 86 -4.14 11.90 -5.14
C LEU A 86 -2.63 11.97 -5.35
N ILE A 87 -1.89 11.53 -4.33
CA ILE A 87 -0.44 11.34 -4.46
C ILE A 87 -0.20 10.00 -5.11
N ILE A 88 0.49 10.01 -6.24
CA ILE A 88 0.89 8.82 -7.00
C ILE A 88 2.40 8.69 -7.01
N GLY A 89 2.88 7.46 -7.12
CA GLY A 89 4.28 7.13 -7.34
C GLY A 89 4.48 6.49 -8.71
N LYS A 90 5.73 6.34 -9.10
CA LYS A 90 6.16 5.66 -10.32
C LYS A 90 6.88 4.37 -10.00
N LEU A 91 6.99 3.48 -10.99
CA LEU A 91 7.69 2.20 -10.86
C LEU A 91 9.16 2.37 -10.45
N GLU A 92 9.79 3.45 -10.87
CA GLU A 92 11.21 3.75 -10.61
C GLU A 92 11.44 4.53 -9.31
N ASP A 93 10.39 4.89 -8.57
CA ASP A 93 10.55 5.59 -7.30
C ASP A 93 11.20 4.69 -6.25
N ASP A 94 12.14 5.27 -5.51
CA ASP A 94 12.79 4.60 -4.39
C ASP A 94 11.86 4.48 -3.17
N THR A 95 11.91 3.36 -2.49
CA THR A 95 11.05 3.08 -1.33
C THR A 95 11.27 4.02 -0.16
N HIS A 96 12.49 4.54 0.05
CA HIS A 96 12.75 5.57 1.06
C HIS A 96 12.06 6.89 0.70
N TYR A 97 12.06 7.25 -0.59
CA TYR A 97 11.32 8.41 -1.06
C TYR A 97 9.82 8.25 -0.80
N LEU A 98 9.23 7.12 -1.21
CA LEU A 98 7.82 6.85 -0.97
C LEU A 98 7.46 6.86 0.53
N ARG A 99 8.30 6.28 1.37
CA ARG A 99 8.13 6.32 2.83
C ARG A 99 8.15 7.75 3.38
N ASN A 100 9.08 8.57 2.92
CA ASN A 100 9.16 9.98 3.34
C ASN A 100 7.91 10.75 2.93
N VAL A 101 7.41 10.55 1.71
CA VAL A 101 6.15 11.13 1.23
C VAL A 101 4.98 10.67 2.10
N MET A 102 4.87 9.37 2.39
CA MET A 102 3.83 8.85 3.26
C MET A 102 3.85 9.51 4.65
N THR A 103 5.04 9.69 5.21
CA THR A 103 5.21 10.31 6.54
C THR A 103 4.84 11.80 6.51
N GLN A 104 5.36 12.55 5.56
CA GLN A 104 5.11 14.00 5.45
C GLN A 104 3.64 14.31 5.15
N LYS A 105 3.03 13.53 4.29
CA LYS A 105 1.63 13.72 3.87
C LYS A 105 0.63 12.97 4.77
N ARG A 106 1.12 12.22 5.76
CA ARG A 106 0.30 11.40 6.69
C ARG A 106 -0.63 10.43 5.96
N ILE A 107 -0.15 9.87 4.85
CA ILE A 107 -0.84 8.82 4.09
C ILE A 107 -0.12 7.49 4.26
N ARG A 108 -0.81 6.38 4.07
CA ARG A 108 -0.25 5.03 4.25
C ARG A 108 -0.28 4.17 2.98
N HIS A 109 -0.83 4.71 1.91
CA HIS A 109 -1.00 4.01 0.64
C HIS A 109 -0.70 4.98 -0.50
N ILE A 110 0.09 4.55 -1.47
CA ILE A 110 0.40 5.30 -2.68
C ILE A 110 0.12 4.40 -3.88
N PRO A 111 -0.81 4.78 -4.76
CA PRO A 111 -0.98 4.14 -6.05
C PRO A 111 0.28 4.36 -6.91
N ILE A 112 0.73 3.32 -7.58
CA ILE A 112 1.88 3.35 -8.48
C ILE A 112 1.39 3.26 -9.91
N ILE A 113 1.84 4.17 -10.76
CA ILE A 113 1.54 4.17 -12.19
C ILE A 113 2.77 3.75 -12.99
N ASP A 114 2.52 3.18 -14.17
CA ASP A 114 3.55 2.90 -15.17
C ASP A 114 3.80 4.12 -16.09
N ASP A 115 4.72 3.97 -17.05
CA ASP A 115 5.09 5.03 -17.99
C ASP A 115 3.94 5.43 -18.92
N SER A 116 2.93 4.58 -19.09
CA SER A 116 1.72 4.90 -19.87
C SER A 116 0.66 5.63 -19.02
N GLY A 117 0.93 5.85 -17.72
CA GLY A 117 0.01 6.48 -16.79
C GLY A 117 -1.07 5.52 -16.26
N GLN A 118 -0.93 4.22 -16.52
CA GLN A 118 -1.87 3.22 -16.00
C GLN A 118 -1.47 2.73 -14.62
N LEU A 119 -2.46 2.31 -13.83
CA LEU A 119 -2.24 1.78 -12.50
C LEU A 119 -1.49 0.45 -12.55
N ALA A 120 -0.27 0.43 -12.02
CA ALA A 120 0.54 -0.79 -11.87
C ALA A 120 0.25 -1.52 -10.55
N GLY A 121 -0.16 -0.80 -9.50
CA GLY A 121 -0.48 -1.38 -8.19
C GLY A 121 -0.59 -0.34 -7.09
N ILE A 122 -0.69 -0.82 -5.84
CA ILE A 122 -0.68 0.04 -4.64
C ILE A 122 0.42 -0.45 -3.70
N ILE A 123 1.21 0.48 -3.18
CA ILE A 123 2.20 0.23 -2.13
C ILE A 123 1.72 0.87 -0.83
N SER A 124 1.73 0.09 0.24
CA SER A 124 1.45 0.56 1.60
C SER A 124 2.72 0.76 2.42
N SER A 125 2.62 1.52 3.51
CA SER A 125 3.70 1.64 4.49
C SER A 125 4.10 0.28 5.09
N GLY A 126 3.14 -0.63 5.24
CA GLY A 126 3.39 -2.00 5.66
C GLY A 126 4.20 -2.82 4.65
N ASP A 127 3.97 -2.63 3.35
CA ASP A 127 4.75 -3.29 2.29
C ASP A 127 6.22 -2.85 2.34
N ILE A 128 6.47 -1.55 2.53
CA ILE A 128 7.82 -1.00 2.65
C ILE A 128 8.51 -1.56 3.89
N LEU A 129 7.86 -1.48 5.05
CA LEU A 129 8.41 -1.97 6.31
C LEU A 129 8.74 -3.46 6.26
N LYS A 130 7.83 -4.29 5.74
CA LYS A 130 8.04 -5.74 5.59
C LYS A 130 9.28 -6.06 4.74
N ASN A 131 9.53 -5.29 3.68
CA ASN A 131 10.68 -5.50 2.82
C ASN A 131 11.98 -4.99 3.46
N GLU A 132 11.96 -3.86 4.15
CA GLU A 132 13.11 -3.35 4.92
C GLU A 132 13.55 -4.32 6.01
N LEU A 133 12.62 -4.87 6.79
CA LEU A 133 12.91 -5.86 7.83
C LEU A 133 13.57 -7.12 7.26
N LYS A 134 13.07 -7.65 6.14
CA LYS A 134 13.66 -8.83 5.49
C LYS A 134 15.09 -8.60 5.02
N VAL A 135 15.40 -7.41 4.52
CA VAL A 135 16.77 -7.05 4.11
C VAL A 135 17.68 -7.04 5.35
N THR A 136 17.27 -6.35 6.41
CA THR A 136 18.05 -6.25 7.66
C THR A 136 18.27 -7.61 8.31
N GLU A 137 17.26 -8.48 8.35
CA GLU A 137 17.40 -9.83 8.88
C GLU A 137 18.39 -10.68 8.07
N LYS A 138 18.34 -10.56 6.73
CA LYS A 138 19.27 -11.27 5.84
C LYS A 138 20.71 -10.79 6.04
N GLU A 139 20.90 -9.47 6.13
CA GLU A 139 22.22 -8.87 6.38
C GLU A 139 22.77 -9.28 7.74
N ALA A 140 21.96 -9.25 8.80
CA ALA A 140 22.35 -9.69 10.13
C ALA A 140 22.71 -11.18 10.16
N ARG A 141 21.99 -12.02 9.41
CA ARG A 141 22.31 -13.45 9.29
C ARG A 141 23.64 -13.67 8.58
N LEU A 142 23.85 -13.01 7.44
CA LEU A 142 25.11 -13.11 6.71
C LEU A 142 26.30 -12.64 7.55
N LEU A 143 26.14 -11.56 8.31
CA LEU A 143 27.19 -11.07 9.20
C LEU A 143 27.50 -12.07 10.31
N ARG A 144 26.50 -12.68 10.94
CA ARG A 144 26.69 -13.74 11.94
C ARG A 144 27.40 -14.96 11.37
N GLU A 145 27.04 -15.39 10.16
CA GLU A 145 27.70 -16.50 9.46
C GLU A 145 29.17 -16.15 9.17
N HIS A 146 29.45 -14.92 8.75
CA HIS A 146 30.82 -14.45 8.51
C HIS A 146 31.66 -14.38 9.78
N ILE A 147 31.09 -13.94 10.91
CA ILE A 147 31.75 -13.95 12.21
C ILE A 147 32.04 -15.38 12.69
N ARG A 148 31.11 -16.31 12.46
CA ARG A 148 31.29 -17.73 12.83
C ARG A 148 32.29 -18.48 11.94
N ASN A 149 32.37 -18.11 10.67
CA ASN A 149 33.25 -18.76 9.68
C ASN A 149 33.89 -17.74 8.77
N PRO A 150 34.84 -16.91 9.26
CA PRO A 150 35.41 -15.80 8.52
C PRO A 150 36.20 -16.21 7.27
N PHE A 151 36.58 -17.47 7.17
CA PHE A 151 37.39 -18.01 6.05
C PHE A 151 36.56 -18.87 5.09
N GLY A 152 35.27 -19.08 5.32
CA GLY A 152 34.41 -19.90 4.47
C GLY A 152 34.82 -21.40 4.44
N ILE A 153 35.61 -21.85 5.40
CA ILE A 153 36.10 -23.22 5.47
C ILE A 153 35.03 -24.06 6.16
N HIS A 154 34.47 -25.00 5.44
CA HIS A 154 33.65 -26.06 6.03
C HIS A 154 34.60 -27.14 6.61
N LEU A 155 34.70 -27.15 7.93
CA LEU A 155 35.32 -28.31 8.59
C LEU A 155 34.36 -29.50 8.42
N TYR A 156 34.81 -30.52 7.71
CA TYR A 156 34.13 -31.80 7.74
C TYR A 156 34.24 -32.33 9.16
N ASP A 157 33.14 -32.41 9.88
CA ASP A 157 33.03 -33.20 11.09
C ASP A 157 33.20 -34.64 10.66
N ALA A 158 34.33 -35.24 11.06
CA ALA A 158 34.63 -36.62 10.87
C ALA A 158 33.85 -37.49 11.89
#